data_3be155636625af6c9885b4d24027f5eb
#
_entry.id   3be155636625af6c9885b4d24027f5eb
#
_cell.length_a   1.000
_cell.length_b   1.000
_cell.length_c   1.000
_cell.angle_alpha   90.00
_cell.angle_beta   90.00
_cell.angle_gamma   90.00
#
_symmetry.space_group_name_H-M   'P 1'
#
loop_
_entity.id
_entity.type
_entity.pdbx_description
1 polymer ?
#
loop_
_entity_poly.entity_id
_entity_poly.type
_entity_poly.pdbx_seq_one_letter_code
_entity_poly.pdbx_strand_id
1 'polypeptide(L)'
;MSSSVASVVGGRLSIVATPIGNLADLSDRARQVLAAADLVAAEDTRHSSRLLQHLGLSKPLLALHDHNERDRVGRILSALAEGQQVALISDAGTPLISDPGYILVREARRAGFPVSPIPGPCALVAALSAAGLPTDRFLFAGFLPAKRAGRRSALVELREQTATLVFYESPHRILDLMQDLVDEFGEGRECVLGRELTKTFE
;
A
#
# COMPACT_ATOMS: atom_id res chain seq x y z
N MET A 1 31.49 -22.68 18.02
CA MET A 1 30.12 -23.22 18.12
C MET A 1 29.34 -22.67 16.92
N SER A 2 29.24 -23.44 15.86
CA SER A 2 28.57 -23.04 14.63
C SER A 2 27.08 -23.33 14.82
N SER A 3 26.27 -22.29 15.06
CA SER A 3 24.82 -22.41 15.02
C SER A 3 24.40 -22.55 13.56
N SER A 4 24.12 -23.75 13.12
CA SER A 4 23.43 -24.01 11.88
C SER A 4 22.06 -23.33 11.98
N VAL A 5 21.86 -22.25 11.26
CA VAL A 5 20.54 -21.70 10.99
C VAL A 5 19.83 -22.77 10.15
N ALA A 6 18.99 -23.57 10.80
CA ALA A 6 18.09 -24.47 10.10
C ALA A 6 17.32 -23.61 9.09
N SER A 7 17.44 -23.90 7.82
CA SER A 7 16.60 -23.36 6.77
C SER A 7 15.17 -23.76 7.11
N VAL A 8 14.36 -22.81 7.58
CA VAL A 8 12.94 -23.00 7.78
C VAL A 8 12.36 -23.32 6.41
N VAL A 9 12.12 -24.60 6.17
CA VAL A 9 11.35 -25.10 5.02
C VAL A 9 9.88 -24.78 5.33
N GLY A 10 9.53 -23.51 5.25
CA GLY A 10 8.19 -23.00 5.51
C GLY A 10 7.81 -21.98 4.46
N GLY A 11 6.53 -21.79 4.26
CA GLY A 11 6.01 -20.76 3.39
C GLY A 11 6.45 -19.36 3.84
N ARG A 12 6.45 -18.42 2.90
CA ARG A 12 6.80 -17.02 3.13
C ARG A 12 5.70 -16.11 2.60
N LEU A 13 5.37 -15.08 3.36
CA LEU A 13 4.53 -13.98 2.89
C LEU A 13 5.41 -12.83 2.41
N SER A 14 5.29 -12.49 1.13
CA SER A 14 5.98 -11.35 0.50
C SER A 14 5.00 -10.21 0.28
N ILE A 15 5.31 -9.03 0.82
CA ILE A 15 4.51 -7.81 0.64
C ILE A 15 5.11 -7.07 -0.55
N VAL A 16 4.44 -7.12 -1.70
CA VAL A 16 5.02 -6.69 -2.97
C VAL A 16 4.41 -5.38 -3.42
N ALA A 17 5.21 -4.32 -3.48
CA ALA A 17 4.78 -3.04 -4.03
C ALA A 17 4.59 -3.15 -5.56
N THR A 18 3.49 -2.60 -6.05
CA THR A 18 3.10 -2.57 -7.46
C THR A 18 3.16 -1.15 -8.03
N PRO A 19 3.17 -0.97 -9.36
CA PRO A 19 3.21 0.36 -9.98
C PRO A 19 2.04 1.26 -9.56
N ILE A 20 2.31 2.57 -9.41
CA ILE A 20 1.28 3.58 -9.11
C ILE A 20 0.76 4.30 -10.36
N GLY A 21 1.28 3.94 -11.54
CA GLY A 21 0.87 4.55 -12.80
C GLY A 21 1.78 4.19 -13.97
N ASN A 22 3.02 3.81 -13.70
CA ASN A 22 4.01 3.44 -14.71
C ASN A 22 4.50 2.00 -14.48
N LEU A 23 4.23 1.11 -15.42
CA LEU A 23 4.63 -0.30 -15.31
C LEU A 23 6.16 -0.51 -15.22
N ALA A 24 6.95 0.46 -15.70
CA ALA A 24 8.41 0.43 -15.59
C ALA A 24 8.93 0.59 -14.15
N ASP A 25 8.09 1.08 -13.23
CA ASP A 25 8.46 1.22 -11.81
C ASP A 25 8.41 -0.11 -11.04
N LEU A 26 7.92 -1.19 -11.65
CA LEU A 26 7.96 -2.50 -11.02
C LEU A 26 9.39 -3.02 -10.96
N SER A 27 9.93 -3.21 -9.76
CA SER A 27 11.30 -3.69 -9.58
C SER A 27 11.48 -5.12 -10.12
N ASP A 28 12.69 -5.46 -10.57
CA ASP A 28 13.02 -6.82 -11.01
C ASP A 28 12.81 -7.85 -9.90
N ARG A 29 13.08 -7.47 -8.64
CA ARG A 29 12.83 -8.33 -7.50
C ARG A 29 11.33 -8.59 -7.29
N ALA A 30 10.48 -7.59 -7.50
CA ALA A 30 9.03 -7.78 -7.46
C ALA A 30 8.55 -8.74 -8.55
N ARG A 31 9.09 -8.63 -9.78
CA ARG A 31 8.81 -9.57 -10.90
C ARG A 31 9.20 -11.01 -10.53
N GLN A 32 10.41 -11.19 -9.99
CA GLN A 32 10.91 -12.50 -9.58
C GLN A 32 10.05 -13.12 -8.47
N VAL A 33 9.68 -12.33 -7.45
CA VAL A 33 8.84 -12.80 -6.35
C VAL A 33 7.45 -13.19 -6.83
N LEU A 34 6.82 -12.38 -7.69
CA LEU A 34 5.52 -12.71 -8.28
C LEU A 34 5.61 -13.97 -9.17
N ALA A 35 6.69 -14.13 -9.92
CA ALA A 35 6.92 -15.32 -10.73
C ALA A 35 7.12 -16.59 -9.87
N ALA A 36 7.75 -16.48 -8.69
CA ALA A 36 7.97 -17.58 -7.77
C ALA A 36 6.79 -17.86 -6.82
N ALA A 37 5.78 -16.96 -6.74
CA ALA A 37 4.63 -17.12 -5.85
C ALA A 37 3.75 -18.31 -6.30
N ASP A 38 3.30 -19.10 -5.33
CA ASP A 38 2.30 -20.16 -5.52
C ASP A 38 0.87 -19.61 -5.45
N LEU A 39 0.69 -18.52 -4.67
CA LEU A 39 -0.57 -17.83 -4.48
C LEU A 39 -0.34 -16.31 -4.42
N VAL A 40 -1.18 -15.54 -5.09
CA VAL A 40 -1.19 -14.07 -4.99
C VAL A 40 -2.48 -13.62 -4.32
N ALA A 41 -2.36 -13.02 -3.13
CA ALA A 41 -3.45 -12.32 -2.46
C ALA A 41 -3.50 -10.88 -3.00
N ALA A 42 -4.66 -10.44 -3.45
CA ALA A 42 -4.84 -9.17 -4.14
C ALA A 42 -6.14 -8.48 -3.73
N GLU A 43 -6.15 -7.17 -3.68
CA GLU A 43 -7.34 -6.38 -3.35
C GLU A 43 -8.44 -6.57 -4.39
N ASP A 44 -8.21 -6.19 -5.64
CA ASP A 44 -9.05 -6.56 -6.79
C ASP A 44 -8.31 -7.55 -7.70
N THR A 45 -8.82 -8.78 -7.75
CA THR A 45 -8.21 -9.86 -8.56
C THR A 45 -8.28 -9.58 -10.07
N ARG A 46 -9.25 -8.78 -10.54
CA ARG A 46 -9.37 -8.41 -11.94
C ARG A 46 -8.30 -7.40 -12.34
N HIS A 47 -8.06 -6.40 -11.46
CA HIS A 47 -6.99 -5.43 -11.66
C HIS A 47 -5.62 -6.12 -11.64
N SER A 48 -5.37 -6.92 -10.63
CA SER A 48 -4.13 -7.67 -10.44
C SER A 48 -3.87 -8.69 -11.55
N SER A 49 -4.90 -9.32 -12.10
CA SER A 49 -4.78 -10.21 -13.26
C SER A 49 -4.18 -9.51 -14.47
N ARG A 50 -4.53 -8.24 -14.72
CA ARG A 50 -3.96 -7.46 -15.84
C ARG A 50 -2.46 -7.21 -15.65
N LEU A 51 -2.03 -6.88 -14.42
CA LEU A 51 -0.61 -6.74 -14.10
C LEU A 51 0.14 -8.05 -14.34
N LEU A 52 -0.38 -9.17 -13.81
CA LEU A 52 0.25 -10.48 -13.99
C LEU A 52 0.32 -10.88 -15.46
N GLN A 53 -0.73 -10.66 -16.25
CA GLN A 53 -0.74 -10.89 -17.70
C GLN A 53 0.31 -10.05 -18.43
N HIS A 54 0.45 -8.76 -18.07
CA HIS A 54 1.50 -7.91 -18.62
C HIS A 54 2.90 -8.45 -18.35
N LEU A 55 3.09 -9.12 -17.21
CA LEU A 55 4.34 -9.79 -16.84
C LEU A 55 4.52 -11.19 -17.47
N GLY A 56 3.56 -11.66 -18.25
CA GLY A 56 3.54 -13.02 -18.79
C GLY A 56 3.30 -14.11 -17.74
N LEU A 57 2.70 -13.75 -16.60
CA LEU A 57 2.47 -14.65 -15.47
C LEU A 57 1.00 -15.08 -15.39
N SER A 58 0.78 -16.37 -15.09
CA SER A 58 -0.50 -16.93 -14.72
C SER A 58 -0.40 -17.51 -13.31
N LYS A 59 -1.08 -16.89 -12.33
CA LYS A 59 -1.01 -17.26 -10.91
C LYS A 59 -2.39 -17.42 -10.31
N PRO A 60 -2.57 -18.35 -9.36
CA PRO A 60 -3.76 -18.39 -8.53
C PRO A 60 -3.93 -17.07 -7.79
N LEU A 61 -5.12 -16.46 -7.89
CA LEU A 61 -5.47 -15.21 -7.23
C LEU A 61 -6.47 -15.47 -6.10
N LEU A 62 -6.28 -14.82 -4.97
CA LEU A 62 -7.21 -14.80 -3.84
C LEU A 62 -7.58 -13.34 -3.51
N ALA A 63 -8.86 -13.00 -3.60
CA ALA A 63 -9.32 -11.66 -3.22
C ALA A 63 -9.16 -11.44 -1.72
N LEU A 64 -8.48 -10.35 -1.34
CA LEU A 64 -8.26 -9.92 0.03
C LEU A 64 -8.53 -8.41 0.13
N HIS A 65 -9.66 -8.03 0.68
CA HIS A 65 -10.09 -6.65 0.89
C HIS A 65 -10.64 -6.48 2.30
N ASP A 66 -10.81 -5.27 2.80
CA ASP A 66 -11.21 -4.97 4.18
C ASP A 66 -12.42 -5.76 4.69
N HIS A 67 -13.39 -6.02 3.80
CA HIS A 67 -14.62 -6.73 4.17
C HIS A 67 -14.45 -8.25 4.32
N ASN A 68 -13.41 -8.86 3.72
CA ASN A 68 -13.21 -10.32 3.77
C ASN A 68 -11.88 -10.74 4.38
N GLU A 69 -11.02 -9.81 4.77
CA GLU A 69 -9.65 -10.10 5.22
C GLU A 69 -9.66 -11.14 6.35
N ARG A 70 -10.53 -10.97 7.35
CA ARG A 70 -10.61 -11.90 8.51
C ARG A 70 -10.91 -13.33 8.09
N ASP A 71 -11.82 -13.51 7.12
CA ASP A 71 -12.22 -14.83 6.64
C ASP A 71 -11.14 -15.49 5.76
N ARG A 72 -10.35 -14.69 5.06
CA ARG A 72 -9.33 -15.16 4.12
C ARG A 72 -7.98 -15.44 4.77
N VAL A 73 -7.67 -14.82 5.90
CA VAL A 73 -6.41 -15.01 6.64
C VAL A 73 -6.16 -16.48 6.93
N GLY A 74 -7.15 -17.22 7.42
CA GLY A 74 -7.01 -18.65 7.72
C GLY A 74 -6.54 -19.47 6.52
N ARG A 75 -7.09 -19.22 5.33
CA ARG A 75 -6.69 -19.90 4.08
C ARG A 75 -5.25 -19.60 3.70
N ILE A 76 -4.82 -18.32 3.86
CA ILE A 76 -3.44 -17.93 3.55
C ILE A 76 -2.46 -18.53 4.54
N LEU A 77 -2.80 -18.55 5.83
CA LEU A 77 -1.97 -19.20 6.87
C LEU A 77 -1.82 -20.70 6.61
N SER A 78 -2.87 -21.40 6.17
CA SER A 78 -2.79 -22.80 5.76
C SER A 78 -1.83 -23.00 4.58
N ALA A 79 -1.93 -22.15 3.54
CA ALA A 79 -1.01 -22.18 2.41
C ALA A 79 0.46 -21.98 2.85
N LEU A 80 0.70 -21.03 3.75
CA LEU A 80 2.04 -20.79 4.33
C LEU A 80 2.52 -22.01 5.13
N ALA A 81 1.65 -22.68 5.90
CA ALA A 81 1.97 -23.89 6.65
C ALA A 81 2.32 -25.08 5.74
N GLU A 82 1.72 -25.14 4.55
CA GLU A 82 2.04 -26.09 3.48
C GLU A 82 3.34 -25.77 2.74
N GLY A 83 4.05 -24.70 3.13
CA GLY A 83 5.32 -24.30 2.51
C GLY A 83 5.18 -23.38 1.30
N GLN A 84 3.97 -22.93 0.95
CA GLN A 84 3.73 -22.11 -0.22
C GLN A 84 4.33 -20.68 -0.10
N GLN A 85 4.80 -20.14 -1.21
CA GLN A 85 5.22 -18.76 -1.33
C GLN A 85 3.99 -17.90 -1.67
N VAL A 86 3.59 -17.04 -0.75
CA VAL A 86 2.42 -16.16 -0.94
C VAL A 86 2.89 -14.73 -1.16
N ALA A 87 2.40 -14.08 -2.22
CA ALA A 87 2.60 -12.65 -2.44
C ALA A 87 1.30 -11.89 -2.10
N LEU A 88 1.42 -10.80 -1.34
CA LEU A 88 0.36 -9.83 -1.14
C LEU A 88 0.65 -8.62 -2.01
N ILE A 89 -0.31 -8.22 -2.83
CA ILE A 89 -0.28 -7.00 -3.66
C ILE A 89 -1.55 -6.19 -3.44
N SER A 90 -1.46 -4.87 -3.59
CA SER A 90 -2.60 -3.96 -3.71
C SER A 90 -2.84 -3.55 -5.16
N ASP A 91 -3.90 -2.82 -5.43
CA ASP A 91 -4.22 -2.33 -6.76
C ASP A 91 -3.15 -1.38 -7.29
N ALA A 92 -2.54 -0.56 -6.41
CA ALA A 92 -1.45 0.33 -6.77
C ALA A 92 -0.57 0.65 -5.56
N GLY A 93 0.74 0.60 -5.73
CA GLY A 93 1.70 1.02 -4.70
C GLY A 93 2.05 -0.08 -3.69
N THR A 94 2.39 0.35 -2.49
CA THR A 94 2.83 -0.53 -1.40
C THR A 94 1.62 -0.98 -0.58
N PRO A 95 1.35 -2.30 -0.48
CA PRO A 95 0.25 -2.82 0.34
C PRO A 95 0.31 -2.31 1.79
N LEU A 96 -0.82 -2.24 2.46
CA LEU A 96 -1.05 -1.71 3.80
C LEU A 96 -0.99 -0.16 3.92
N ILE A 97 -0.57 0.54 2.88
CA ILE A 97 -0.56 2.02 2.89
C ILE A 97 -1.89 2.53 2.32
N SER A 98 -2.89 2.66 3.17
CA SER A 98 -4.32 2.87 2.86
C SER A 98 -4.98 1.70 2.12
N ASP A 99 -4.39 0.50 2.22
CA ASP A 99 -4.81 -0.73 1.57
C ASP A 99 -4.99 -1.86 2.59
N PRO A 100 -5.74 -2.91 2.28
CA PRO A 100 -5.90 -4.09 3.14
C PRO A 100 -4.58 -4.86 3.34
N GLY A 101 -4.55 -5.74 4.35
CA GLY A 101 -3.41 -6.62 4.59
C GLY A 101 -2.85 -6.56 6.01
N TYR A 102 -3.28 -5.60 6.84
CA TYR A 102 -2.78 -5.46 8.21
C TYR A 102 -3.05 -6.71 9.05
N ILE A 103 -4.27 -7.24 8.99
CA ILE A 103 -4.65 -8.44 9.78
C ILE A 103 -3.84 -9.64 9.31
N LEU A 104 -3.70 -9.83 7.98
CA LEU A 104 -2.90 -10.91 7.41
C LEU A 104 -1.44 -10.86 7.87
N VAL A 105 -0.79 -9.71 7.74
CA VAL A 105 0.62 -9.54 8.15
C VAL A 105 0.78 -9.81 9.65
N ARG A 106 -0.13 -9.28 10.47
CA ARG A 106 -0.11 -9.48 11.91
C ARG A 106 -0.23 -10.97 12.28
N GLU A 107 -1.21 -11.67 11.71
CA GLU A 107 -1.44 -13.06 12.03
C GLU A 107 -0.35 -13.99 11.47
N ALA A 108 0.18 -13.72 10.27
CA ALA A 108 1.32 -14.45 9.72
C ALA A 108 2.56 -14.33 10.65
N ARG A 109 2.85 -13.12 11.13
CA ARG A 109 3.95 -12.91 12.10
C ARG A 109 3.71 -13.60 13.44
N ARG A 110 2.47 -13.57 13.96
CA ARG A 110 2.11 -14.28 15.19
C ARG A 110 2.25 -15.79 15.07
N ALA A 111 1.93 -16.32 13.89
CA ALA A 111 2.10 -17.73 13.58
C ALA A 111 3.56 -18.13 13.28
N GLY A 112 4.52 -17.19 13.33
CA GLY A 112 5.94 -17.44 13.11
C GLY A 112 6.37 -17.52 11.65
N PHE A 113 5.50 -17.20 10.69
CA PHE A 113 5.88 -17.20 9.28
C PHE A 113 6.77 -16.01 8.93
N PRO A 114 7.80 -16.21 8.07
CA PRO A 114 8.58 -15.12 7.53
C PRO A 114 7.71 -14.17 6.71
N VAL A 115 7.77 -12.86 7.03
CA VAL A 115 7.13 -11.79 6.27
C VAL A 115 8.23 -10.87 5.72
N SER A 116 8.29 -10.73 4.41
CA SER A 116 9.34 -9.97 3.72
C SER A 116 8.75 -8.83 2.91
N PRO A 117 9.19 -7.57 3.12
CA PRO A 117 8.83 -6.47 2.25
C PRO A 117 9.64 -6.55 0.95
N ILE A 118 8.97 -6.32 -0.17
CA ILE A 118 9.59 -6.15 -1.49
C ILE A 118 9.37 -4.68 -1.88
N PRO A 119 10.36 -3.81 -1.64
CA PRO A 119 10.25 -2.38 -1.86
C PRO A 119 9.93 -2.04 -3.32
N GLY A 120 9.19 -0.96 -3.48
CA GLY A 120 8.81 -0.43 -4.77
C GLY A 120 8.00 0.85 -4.63
N PRO A 121 7.16 1.20 -5.62
CA PRO A 121 6.43 2.44 -5.65
C PRO A 121 5.52 2.65 -4.44
N CYS A 122 5.49 3.90 -3.96
CA CYS A 122 4.57 4.37 -2.95
C CYS A 122 4.25 5.84 -3.23
N ALA A 123 2.99 6.16 -3.50
CA ALA A 123 2.58 7.52 -3.88
C ALA A 123 2.91 8.55 -2.78
N LEU A 124 2.76 8.18 -1.51
CA LEU A 124 3.15 9.01 -0.36
C LEU A 124 4.62 9.43 -0.45
N VAL A 125 5.53 8.47 -0.64
CA VAL A 125 6.98 8.74 -0.68
C VAL A 125 7.36 9.46 -1.96
N ALA A 126 6.77 9.09 -3.10
CA ALA A 126 6.99 9.77 -4.37
C ALA A 126 6.58 11.25 -4.28
N ALA A 127 5.39 11.56 -3.74
CA ALA A 127 4.94 12.92 -3.52
C ALA A 127 5.89 13.71 -2.61
N LEU A 128 6.25 13.17 -1.45
CA LEU A 128 7.16 13.84 -0.50
C LEU A 128 8.53 14.14 -1.12
N SER A 129 9.07 13.23 -1.92
CA SER A 129 10.39 13.40 -2.54
C SER A 129 10.43 14.53 -3.57
N ALA A 130 9.29 14.89 -4.15
CA ALA A 130 9.16 15.92 -5.20
C ALA A 130 8.50 17.22 -4.73
N ALA A 131 7.87 17.23 -3.55
CA ALA A 131 7.05 18.34 -3.08
C ALA A 131 7.84 19.61 -2.70
N GLY A 132 9.12 19.49 -2.36
CA GLY A 132 9.90 20.65 -1.87
C GLY A 132 9.48 21.15 -0.49
N LEU A 133 8.67 20.40 0.25
CA LEU A 133 8.28 20.66 1.64
C LEU A 133 9.23 19.95 2.62
N PRO A 134 9.32 20.38 3.90
CA PRO A 134 10.10 19.68 4.92
C PRO A 134 9.71 18.22 5.07
N THR A 135 10.70 17.31 5.06
CA THR A 135 10.47 15.86 5.11
C THR A 135 11.07 15.17 6.34
N ASP A 136 11.73 15.94 7.21
CA ASP A 136 12.30 15.45 8.47
C ASP A 136 11.23 14.86 9.39
N ARG A 137 10.03 15.42 9.35
CA ARG A 137 8.84 14.91 10.06
C ARG A 137 7.62 15.04 9.17
N PHE A 138 6.90 13.95 8.98
CA PHE A 138 5.63 13.97 8.27
C PHE A 138 4.60 13.06 8.93
N LEU A 139 3.34 13.39 8.74
CA LEU A 139 2.20 12.61 9.20
C LEU A 139 1.33 12.23 8.02
N PHE A 140 1.22 10.93 7.76
CA PHE A 140 0.31 10.40 6.77
C PHE A 140 -1.06 10.14 7.40
N ALA A 141 -2.07 10.86 6.95
CA ALA A 141 -3.45 10.75 7.42
C ALA A 141 -4.35 9.95 6.46
N GLY A 142 -3.81 9.50 5.31
CA GLY A 142 -4.57 8.71 4.35
C GLY A 142 -5.75 9.48 3.73
N PHE A 143 -6.86 8.79 3.49
CA PHE A 143 -8.09 9.40 2.99
C PHE A 143 -8.93 9.97 4.14
N LEU A 144 -9.25 11.25 4.04
CA LEU A 144 -10.13 11.89 5.01
C LEU A 144 -11.60 11.47 4.79
N PRO A 145 -12.46 11.60 5.82
CA PRO A 145 -13.87 11.27 5.72
C PRO A 145 -14.56 11.93 4.50
N ALA A 146 -15.39 11.16 3.80
CA ALA A 146 -16.08 11.65 2.60
C ALA A 146 -17.10 12.76 2.92
N LYS A 147 -17.76 12.69 4.08
CA LYS A 147 -18.72 13.72 4.53
C LYS A 147 -17.97 14.95 5.02
N ARG A 148 -18.34 16.15 4.55
CA ARG A 148 -17.69 17.41 4.87
C ARG A 148 -17.51 17.64 6.38
N ALA A 149 -18.54 17.41 7.18
CA ALA A 149 -18.46 17.61 8.61
C ALA A 149 -17.36 16.74 9.28
N GLY A 150 -17.29 15.45 8.91
CA GLY A 150 -16.25 14.55 9.43
C GLY A 150 -14.85 14.93 8.91
N ARG A 151 -14.74 15.35 7.65
CA ARG A 151 -13.47 15.80 7.04
C ARG A 151 -12.96 17.04 7.76
N ARG A 152 -13.79 18.05 8.00
CA ARG A 152 -13.42 19.25 8.75
C ARG A 152 -13.02 18.92 10.18
N SER A 153 -13.77 18.05 10.87
CA SER A 153 -13.41 17.61 12.24
C SER A 153 -12.00 16.97 12.25
N ALA A 154 -11.69 16.09 11.30
CA ALA A 154 -10.36 15.49 11.22
C ALA A 154 -9.26 16.53 10.90
N LEU A 155 -9.55 17.54 10.08
CA LEU A 155 -8.59 18.63 9.80
C LEU A 155 -8.37 19.51 11.04
N VAL A 156 -9.40 19.80 11.83
CA VAL A 156 -9.26 20.56 13.09
C VAL A 156 -8.30 19.86 14.05
N GLU A 157 -8.37 18.52 14.17
CA GLU A 157 -7.43 17.74 15.01
C GLU A 157 -5.97 17.84 14.55
N LEU A 158 -5.77 18.12 13.25
CA LEU A 158 -4.45 18.24 12.65
C LEU A 158 -3.92 19.67 12.57
N ARG A 159 -4.71 20.67 12.98
CA ARG A 159 -4.38 22.11 12.81
C ARG A 159 -3.04 22.50 13.42
N GLU A 160 -2.77 22.02 14.62
CA GLU A 160 -1.56 22.36 15.38
C GLU A 160 -0.34 21.46 15.01
N GLN A 161 -0.49 20.56 14.04
CA GLN A 161 0.63 19.74 13.62
C GLN A 161 1.66 20.55 12.84
N THR A 162 2.91 20.50 13.30
CA THR A 162 4.04 21.17 12.67
C THR A 162 4.75 20.30 11.62
N ALA A 163 4.45 19.01 11.60
CA ALA A 163 4.93 18.07 10.58
C ALA A 163 4.26 18.32 9.22
N THR A 164 4.92 17.94 8.15
CA THR A 164 4.28 17.91 6.83
C THR A 164 3.14 16.89 6.83
N LEU A 165 1.92 17.35 6.55
CA LEU A 165 0.75 16.49 6.48
C LEU A 165 0.61 15.92 5.07
N VAL A 166 0.32 14.63 4.98
CA VAL A 166 0.12 13.95 3.69
C VAL A 166 -1.24 13.29 3.68
N PHE A 167 -2.03 13.61 2.65
CA PHE A 167 -3.36 13.05 2.43
C PHE A 167 -3.42 12.34 1.09
N TYR A 168 -4.23 11.30 1.00
CA TYR A 168 -4.72 10.78 -0.26
C TYR A 168 -6.12 11.32 -0.53
N GLU A 169 -6.39 11.66 -1.78
CA GLU A 169 -7.73 12.10 -2.16
C GLU A 169 -8.07 11.69 -3.60
N SER A 170 -9.36 11.46 -3.82
CA SER A 170 -9.86 11.14 -5.16
C SER A 170 -10.00 12.40 -6.02
N PRO A 171 -9.86 12.31 -7.36
CA PRO A 171 -10.06 13.44 -8.26
C PRO A 171 -11.43 14.11 -8.13
N HIS A 172 -12.45 13.35 -7.71
CA HIS A 172 -13.83 13.86 -7.58
C HIS A 172 -14.04 14.73 -6.34
N ARG A 173 -13.17 14.60 -5.32
CA ARG A 173 -13.33 15.29 -4.03
C ARG A 173 -12.23 16.32 -3.77
N ILE A 174 -11.25 16.45 -4.67
CA ILE A 174 -10.07 17.28 -4.43
C ILE A 174 -10.42 18.76 -4.22
N LEU A 175 -11.38 19.31 -4.97
CA LEU A 175 -11.77 20.71 -4.82
C LEU A 175 -12.43 20.96 -3.45
N ASP A 176 -13.27 20.05 -3.00
CA ASP A 176 -13.89 20.12 -1.66
C ASP A 176 -12.83 20.06 -0.55
N LEU A 177 -11.83 19.16 -0.72
CA LEU A 177 -10.73 19.06 0.25
C LEU A 177 -9.91 20.35 0.27
N MET A 178 -9.55 20.90 -0.88
CA MET A 178 -8.78 22.15 -0.96
C MET A 178 -9.51 23.31 -0.26
N GLN A 179 -10.82 23.44 -0.45
CA GLN A 179 -11.60 24.44 0.25
C GLN A 179 -11.59 24.22 1.77
N ASP A 180 -11.78 22.99 2.23
CA ASP A 180 -11.75 22.69 3.66
C ASP A 180 -10.34 22.89 4.27
N LEU A 181 -9.26 22.65 3.51
CA LEU A 181 -7.88 22.96 3.94
C LEU A 181 -7.67 24.47 4.14
N VAL A 182 -8.15 25.30 3.21
CA VAL A 182 -8.09 26.76 3.35
C VAL A 182 -8.90 27.23 4.56
N ASP A 183 -10.13 26.70 4.72
CA ASP A 183 -11.02 27.05 5.83
C ASP A 183 -10.39 26.71 7.20
N GLU A 184 -9.67 25.58 7.31
CA GLU A 184 -9.18 25.08 8.60
C GLU A 184 -7.73 25.44 8.89
N PHE A 185 -6.86 25.53 7.87
CA PHE A 185 -5.43 25.81 8.05
C PHE A 185 -5.04 27.23 7.67
N GLY A 186 -5.93 27.96 6.96
CA GLY A 186 -5.67 29.30 6.45
C GLY A 186 -4.88 29.31 5.13
N GLU A 187 -4.91 30.46 4.47
CA GLU A 187 -4.24 30.65 3.15
C GLU A 187 -2.72 30.68 3.22
N GLY A 188 -2.15 30.87 4.39
CA GLY A 188 -0.69 30.98 4.59
C GLY A 188 0.03 29.63 4.68
N ARG A 189 -0.68 28.50 4.77
CA ARG A 189 -0.05 27.20 4.85
C ARG A 189 0.32 26.67 3.46
N GLU A 190 1.59 26.39 3.25
CA GLU A 190 2.06 25.83 1.98
C GLU A 190 1.41 24.48 1.69
N CYS A 191 1.02 24.28 0.44
CA CYS A 191 0.38 23.06 -0.04
C CYS A 191 0.92 22.67 -1.41
N VAL A 192 1.18 21.39 -1.61
CA VAL A 192 1.58 20.83 -2.90
C VAL A 192 0.60 19.74 -3.29
N LEU A 193 0.05 19.81 -4.49
CA LEU A 193 -0.83 18.80 -5.07
C LEU A 193 -0.05 17.91 -6.03
N GLY A 194 0.21 16.66 -5.60
CA GLY A 194 0.72 15.60 -6.48
C GLY A 194 -0.42 14.93 -7.23
N ARG A 195 -0.52 15.15 -8.53
CA ARG A 195 -1.55 14.55 -9.37
C ARG A 195 -0.95 13.66 -10.43
N GLU A 196 -1.51 12.46 -10.60
CA GLU A 196 -1.11 11.52 -11.65
C GLU A 196 0.38 11.17 -11.66
N LEU A 197 1.00 11.11 -10.45
CA LEU A 197 2.41 10.80 -10.29
C LEU A 197 2.79 9.53 -11.07
N THR A 198 3.90 9.60 -11.81
CA THR A 198 4.46 8.58 -12.70
C THR A 198 3.65 8.30 -13.98
N LYS A 199 2.46 8.91 -14.15
CA LYS A 199 1.61 8.73 -15.31
C LYS A 199 1.96 9.73 -16.42
N THR A 200 1.32 9.55 -17.58
CA THR A 200 1.57 10.40 -18.79
C THR A 200 1.28 11.88 -18.56
N PHE A 201 0.38 12.22 -17.64
CA PHE A 201 -0.05 13.61 -17.37
C PHE A 201 0.31 14.06 -15.95
N GLU A 202 1.47 13.65 -15.48
CA GLU A 202 2.06 14.09 -14.21
C GLU A 202 2.21 15.61 -14.13
#